data_3049beccc34a5d86d7f8625edf9f35af
#
_entry.id   3049beccc34a5d86d7f8625edf9f35af
#
_cell.length_a   1.000
_cell.length_b   1.000
_cell.length_c   1.000
_cell.angle_alpha   90.00
_cell.angle_beta   90.00
_cell.angle_gamma   90.00
#
_symmetry.space_group_name_H-M   'P 1'
#
loop_
_entity.id
_entity.type
_entity.pdbx_description
1 polymer ?
#
loop_
_entity_poly.entity_id
_entity_poly.type
_entity_poly.pdbx_seq_one_letter_code
_entity_poly.pdbx_strand_id
1 'polypeptide(L)'
;MPKRRKFLVQLATLTGGTVLFAQLIIPASAQDQPQDKLNALLDVPLTKPADWDPIEFNRLRGNAGAIPETYLADINGPEGDKKYLGQHLPYIPKIQPALVPKGFVALMWGNPAKGYTRHPAAPPDPSRKFEGHWFNWIRIRKAVAGEIQEIESTYTNWPKTNPSDTGSYAVFGGGNITADEGKNTLYLAALPKDVVPGDMVRIWAHCLLHGEYVDFITL
;
A
#
# COMPACT_ATOMS: atom_id res chain seq x y z
N MET A 1 5.54 30.84 -18.04
CA MET A 1 5.55 29.75 -19.03
C MET A 1 6.60 28.74 -18.62
N PRO A 2 6.24 27.56 -18.11
CA PRO A 2 7.21 26.53 -17.72
C PRO A 2 7.63 25.72 -18.95
N LYS A 3 8.95 25.57 -19.13
CA LYS A 3 9.57 24.83 -20.21
C LYS A 3 9.35 23.32 -20.06
N ARG A 4 8.68 22.72 -21.03
CA ARG A 4 8.57 21.25 -21.17
C ARG A 4 9.95 20.67 -21.44
N ARG A 5 10.47 19.82 -20.56
CA ARG A 5 11.64 18.98 -20.84
C ARG A 5 11.21 17.82 -21.75
N LYS A 6 11.68 17.87 -22.99
CA LYS A 6 11.58 16.71 -23.90
C LYS A 6 12.68 15.73 -23.51
N PHE A 7 12.32 14.53 -23.09
CA PHE A 7 13.26 13.42 -23.00
C PHE A 7 13.48 12.87 -24.40
N LEU A 8 14.68 13.08 -24.94
CA LEU A 8 15.16 12.41 -26.13
C LEU A 8 15.69 11.03 -25.75
N VAL A 9 15.00 9.99 -26.20
CA VAL A 9 15.54 8.62 -26.16
C VAL A 9 16.48 8.50 -27.36
N GLN A 10 17.79 8.44 -27.10
CA GLN A 10 18.79 8.09 -28.11
C GLN A 10 18.72 6.57 -28.35
N LEU A 11 18.30 6.17 -29.54
CA LEU A 11 18.49 4.81 -30.03
C LEU A 11 19.98 4.62 -30.33
N ALA A 12 20.64 3.74 -29.56
CA ALA A 12 21.93 3.19 -29.93
C ALA A 12 21.69 1.99 -30.85
N THR A 13 22.05 2.10 -32.11
CA THR A 13 22.12 0.97 -33.05
C THR A 13 23.37 0.15 -32.74
N LEU A 14 23.18 -1.02 -32.16
CA LEU A 14 24.19 -2.08 -32.09
C LEU A 14 23.83 -3.17 -33.09
N THR A 15 24.73 -3.37 -34.04
CA THR A 15 24.68 -4.43 -35.07
C THR A 15 24.88 -5.82 -34.43
N GLY A 16 23.99 -6.74 -34.73
CA GLY A 16 24.20 -8.18 -34.62
C GLY A 16 23.86 -8.81 -33.24
N GLY A 17 22.57 -8.99 -32.99
CA GLY A 17 22.05 -9.82 -31.91
C GLY A 17 20.53 -9.73 -31.92
N THR A 18 19.84 -10.86 -32.08
CA THR A 18 18.38 -10.90 -32.00
C THR A 18 17.96 -10.55 -30.58
N VAL A 19 17.63 -9.30 -30.33
CA VAL A 19 17.01 -8.87 -29.07
C VAL A 19 15.53 -9.24 -29.18
N LEU A 20 15.14 -10.29 -28.48
CA LEU A 20 13.73 -10.55 -28.16
C LEU A 20 13.23 -9.38 -27.31
N PHE A 21 12.56 -8.42 -27.94
CA PHE A 21 11.77 -7.47 -27.20
C PHE A 21 10.63 -8.25 -26.54
N ALA A 22 10.72 -8.46 -25.24
CA ALA A 22 9.54 -8.78 -24.45
C ALA A 22 8.57 -7.58 -24.64
N GLN A 23 7.57 -7.74 -25.48
CA GLN A 23 6.46 -6.79 -25.56
C GLN A 23 5.81 -6.80 -24.18
N LEU A 24 5.89 -5.66 -23.48
CA LEU A 24 5.04 -5.41 -22.32
C LEU A 24 3.61 -5.67 -22.75
N ILE A 25 3.02 -6.76 -22.31
CA ILE A 25 1.59 -7.02 -22.47
C ILE A 25 0.90 -6.18 -21.41
N ILE A 26 0.68 -4.89 -21.71
CA ILE A 26 -0.23 -4.07 -20.93
C ILE A 26 -1.63 -4.67 -21.15
N PRO A 27 -2.39 -5.02 -20.10
CA PRO A 27 -3.76 -5.51 -20.27
C PRO A 27 -4.54 -4.58 -21.20
N ALA A 28 -5.30 -5.11 -22.13
CA ALA A 28 -6.02 -4.35 -23.16
C ALA A 28 -6.90 -3.23 -22.55
N SER A 29 -7.40 -3.41 -21.33
CA SER A 29 -8.14 -2.40 -20.56
C SER A 29 -7.32 -1.16 -20.16
N ALA A 30 -5.99 -1.29 -20.05
CA ALA A 30 -5.10 -0.16 -19.72
C ALA A 30 -4.56 0.55 -20.98
N GLN A 31 -4.52 -0.14 -22.12
CA GLN A 31 -3.98 0.41 -23.38
C GLN A 31 -4.93 1.42 -24.05
N ASP A 32 -6.24 1.33 -23.79
CA ASP A 32 -7.25 2.20 -24.42
C ASP A 32 -7.63 3.43 -23.58
N GLN A 33 -7.02 3.62 -22.40
CA GLN A 33 -7.32 4.78 -21.56
C GLN A 33 -6.43 5.97 -21.96
N PRO A 34 -7.01 7.18 -22.21
CA PRO A 34 -6.23 8.38 -22.39
C PRO A 34 -5.29 8.60 -21.21
N GLN A 35 -4.05 9.09 -21.47
CA GLN A 35 -3.02 9.27 -20.43
C GLN A 35 -3.51 10.13 -19.25
N ASP A 36 -4.38 11.12 -19.51
CA ASP A 36 -4.97 11.97 -18.48
C ASP A 36 -5.88 11.16 -17.53
N LYS A 37 -6.63 10.17 -18.04
CA LYS A 37 -7.43 9.27 -17.21
C LYS A 37 -6.56 8.31 -16.42
N LEU A 38 -5.48 7.82 -17.00
CA LEU A 38 -4.52 6.96 -16.30
C LEU A 38 -3.84 7.71 -15.16
N ASN A 39 -3.43 8.96 -15.40
CA ASN A 39 -2.86 9.82 -14.37
C ASN A 39 -3.87 10.11 -13.24
N ALA A 40 -5.14 10.35 -13.59
CA ALA A 40 -6.20 10.57 -12.60
C ALA A 40 -6.47 9.34 -11.72
N LEU A 41 -6.27 8.12 -12.25
CA LEU A 41 -6.39 6.88 -11.45
C LEU A 41 -5.27 6.73 -10.41
N LEU A 42 -4.11 7.37 -10.62
CA LEU A 42 -3.02 7.37 -9.65
C LEU A 42 -3.23 8.41 -8.53
N ASP A 43 -4.10 9.39 -8.75
CA ASP A 43 -4.44 10.37 -7.73
C ASP A 43 -5.22 9.72 -6.59
N VAL A 44 -4.85 10.10 -5.37
CA VAL A 44 -5.48 9.59 -4.15
C VAL A 44 -6.48 10.61 -3.63
N PRO A 45 -7.79 10.29 -3.55
CA PRO A 45 -8.80 11.26 -3.12
C PRO A 45 -8.55 11.74 -1.68
N LEU A 46 -8.83 13.02 -1.43
CA LEU A 46 -8.65 13.64 -0.11
C LEU A 46 -9.80 13.31 0.84
N THR A 47 -10.99 13.10 0.28
CA THR A 47 -12.23 12.75 1.00
C THR A 47 -12.72 11.41 0.49
N LYS A 48 -13.44 10.67 1.33
CA LYS A 48 -14.05 9.41 0.92
C LYS A 48 -15.15 9.69 -0.10
N PRO A 49 -15.08 9.17 -1.33
CA PRO A 49 -16.17 9.21 -2.29
C PRO A 49 -17.45 8.53 -1.75
N ALA A 50 -18.63 8.96 -2.21
CA ALA A 50 -19.89 8.39 -1.76
C ALA A 50 -20.07 6.92 -2.17
N ASP A 51 -19.51 6.56 -3.32
CA ASP A 51 -19.52 5.22 -3.91
C ASP A 51 -18.20 4.46 -3.66
N TRP A 52 -17.51 4.75 -2.55
CA TRP A 52 -16.21 4.18 -2.24
C TRP A 52 -16.23 2.66 -2.13
N ASP A 53 -15.58 2.01 -3.08
CA ASP A 53 -15.21 0.60 -3.04
C ASP A 53 -13.67 0.49 -3.04
N PRO A 54 -13.05 0.13 -1.89
CA PRO A 54 -11.59 0.05 -1.79
C PRO A 54 -11.00 -1.07 -2.64
N ILE A 55 -11.74 -2.14 -2.93
CA ILE A 55 -11.27 -3.23 -3.78
C ILE A 55 -11.14 -2.74 -5.21
N GLU A 56 -12.22 -2.18 -5.76
CA GLU A 56 -12.23 -1.71 -7.15
C GLU A 56 -11.27 -0.53 -7.34
N PHE A 57 -11.24 0.42 -6.39
CA PHE A 57 -10.32 1.55 -6.46
C PHE A 57 -8.84 1.11 -6.51
N ASN A 58 -8.41 0.20 -5.63
CA ASN A 58 -7.03 -0.28 -5.63
C ASN A 58 -6.73 -1.17 -6.85
N ARG A 59 -7.70 -1.91 -7.37
CA ARG A 59 -7.56 -2.65 -8.63
C ARG A 59 -7.27 -1.71 -9.80
N LEU A 60 -8.07 -0.64 -9.97
CA LEU A 60 -7.89 0.34 -11.04
C LEU A 60 -6.54 1.05 -10.91
N ARG A 61 -6.16 1.49 -9.71
CA ARG A 61 -4.83 2.08 -9.45
C ARG A 61 -3.70 1.09 -9.73
N GLY A 62 -3.88 -0.16 -9.35
CA GLY A 62 -2.91 -1.22 -9.60
C GLY A 62 -2.66 -1.39 -11.10
N ASN A 63 -3.72 -1.49 -11.88
CA ASN A 63 -3.63 -1.57 -13.35
C ASN A 63 -3.06 -0.29 -13.98
N ALA A 64 -3.13 0.85 -13.28
CA ALA A 64 -2.51 2.11 -13.66
C ALA A 64 -1.04 2.26 -13.22
N GLY A 65 -0.46 1.29 -12.51
CA GLY A 65 0.95 1.24 -12.12
C GLY A 65 1.23 1.46 -10.63
N ALA A 66 0.22 1.57 -9.76
CA ALA A 66 0.42 1.65 -8.31
C ALA A 66 0.82 0.29 -7.68
N ILE A 67 0.62 -0.80 -8.41
CA ILE A 67 0.96 -2.17 -8.04
C ILE A 67 1.93 -2.72 -9.09
N PRO A 68 3.00 -3.45 -8.71
CA PRO A 68 3.95 -4.04 -9.65
C PRO A 68 3.27 -4.96 -10.67
N GLU A 69 3.71 -4.90 -11.93
CA GLU A 69 3.17 -5.69 -13.04
C GLU A 69 3.13 -7.20 -12.74
N THR A 70 4.16 -7.69 -12.03
CA THR A 70 4.24 -9.10 -11.62
C THR A 70 3.11 -9.57 -10.72
N TYR A 71 2.36 -8.63 -10.11
CA TYR A 71 1.25 -8.92 -9.21
C TYR A 71 -0.14 -8.65 -9.84
N LEU A 72 -0.18 -8.12 -11.07
CA LEU A 72 -1.45 -7.78 -11.75
C LEU A 72 -2.31 -9.01 -12.06
N ALA A 73 -1.70 -10.13 -12.41
CA ALA A 73 -2.42 -11.38 -12.66
C ALA A 73 -3.18 -11.86 -11.40
N ASP A 74 -2.56 -11.70 -10.23
CA ASP A 74 -3.14 -12.08 -8.96
C ASP A 74 -4.32 -11.19 -8.57
N ILE A 75 -4.17 -9.85 -8.64
CA ILE A 75 -5.24 -8.92 -8.27
C ILE A 75 -6.42 -8.93 -9.22
N ASN A 76 -6.22 -9.30 -10.50
CA ASN A 76 -7.26 -9.41 -11.52
C ASN A 76 -7.81 -10.84 -11.66
N GLY A 77 -7.25 -11.80 -10.93
CA GLY A 77 -7.69 -13.18 -10.91
C GLY A 77 -8.95 -13.43 -10.06
N PRO A 78 -9.46 -14.65 -10.03
CA PRO A 78 -10.71 -15.00 -9.35
C PRO A 78 -10.66 -14.84 -7.83
N GLU A 79 -9.48 -14.87 -7.22
CA GLU A 79 -9.26 -14.63 -5.79
C GLU A 79 -8.78 -13.21 -5.47
N GLY A 80 -8.69 -12.34 -6.50
CA GLY A 80 -8.11 -11.00 -6.42
C GLY A 80 -8.66 -10.17 -5.29
N ASP A 81 -9.97 -10.16 -5.12
CA ASP A 81 -10.66 -9.35 -4.12
C ASP A 81 -10.29 -9.70 -2.69
N LYS A 82 -10.31 -11.00 -2.35
CA LYS A 82 -10.18 -11.44 -0.96
C LYS A 82 -8.74 -11.72 -0.55
N LYS A 83 -8.00 -12.41 -1.44
CA LYS A 83 -6.67 -12.93 -1.11
C LYS A 83 -5.57 -11.94 -1.39
N TYR A 84 -5.77 -11.06 -2.38
CA TYR A 84 -4.74 -10.15 -2.84
C TYR A 84 -5.06 -8.69 -2.53
N LEU A 85 -6.13 -8.11 -3.05
CA LEU A 85 -6.51 -6.72 -2.75
C LEU A 85 -6.97 -6.55 -1.30
N GLY A 86 -7.93 -7.36 -0.85
CA GLY A 86 -8.46 -7.28 0.51
C GLY A 86 -7.42 -7.56 1.58
N GLN A 87 -6.40 -8.38 1.27
CA GLN A 87 -5.25 -8.62 2.14
C GLN A 87 -4.44 -7.34 2.41
N HIS A 88 -4.46 -6.38 1.50
CA HIS A 88 -3.74 -5.11 1.61
C HIS A 88 -4.60 -3.95 2.11
N LEU A 89 -5.86 -4.20 2.51
CA LEU A 89 -6.70 -3.16 3.11
C LEU A 89 -6.52 -3.07 4.62
N PRO A 90 -6.35 -1.85 5.16
CA PRO A 90 -6.14 -1.65 6.59
C PRO A 90 -7.42 -1.88 7.40
N TYR A 91 -7.25 -2.27 8.65
CA TYR A 91 -8.32 -2.25 9.65
C TYR A 91 -7.76 -2.02 11.05
N ILE A 92 -8.61 -1.56 11.96
CA ILE A 92 -8.28 -1.41 13.36
C ILE A 92 -8.72 -2.69 14.09
N PRO A 93 -7.77 -3.48 14.61
CA PRO A 93 -8.11 -4.68 15.37
C PRO A 93 -8.64 -4.31 16.76
N LYS A 94 -9.45 -5.19 17.34
CA LYS A 94 -9.87 -5.05 18.74
C LYS A 94 -8.72 -5.41 19.67
N ILE A 95 -8.04 -4.40 20.19
CA ILE A 95 -6.94 -4.56 21.17
C ILE A 95 -7.20 -3.68 22.39
N GLN A 96 -6.42 -3.93 23.47
CA GLN A 96 -6.49 -3.08 24.66
C GLN A 96 -5.93 -1.70 24.33
N PRO A 97 -6.65 -0.60 24.62
CA PRO A 97 -6.19 0.76 24.33
C PRO A 97 -4.83 1.12 24.90
N ALA A 98 -4.48 0.53 26.07
CA ALA A 98 -3.18 0.74 26.73
C ALA A 98 -1.98 0.27 25.90
N LEU A 99 -2.18 -0.56 24.88
CA LEU A 99 -1.11 -1.00 23.97
C LEU A 99 -0.82 0.02 22.85
N VAL A 100 -1.67 1.03 22.68
CA VAL A 100 -1.51 2.04 21.63
C VAL A 100 -1.01 3.34 22.28
N PRO A 101 0.19 3.82 21.94
CA PRO A 101 0.69 5.08 22.44
C PRO A 101 -0.23 6.24 22.06
N LYS A 102 -0.29 7.28 22.92
CA LYS A 102 -1.07 8.49 22.59
C LYS A 102 -0.57 9.12 21.29
N GLY A 103 -1.50 9.47 20.41
CA GLY A 103 -1.18 10.03 19.08
C GLY A 103 -0.83 8.99 18.04
N PHE A 104 -1.10 7.72 18.31
CA PHE A 104 -0.93 6.62 17.35
C PHE A 104 -2.24 5.86 17.15
N VAL A 105 -2.32 5.14 16.04
CA VAL A 105 -3.32 4.12 15.76
C VAL A 105 -2.62 2.78 15.53
N ALA A 106 -3.24 1.70 15.98
CA ALA A 106 -2.78 0.35 15.67
C ALA A 106 -3.55 -0.19 14.45
N LEU A 107 -2.81 -0.55 13.42
CA LEU A 107 -3.34 -1.04 12.17
C LEU A 107 -2.87 -2.48 11.92
N MET A 108 -3.76 -3.27 11.34
CA MET A 108 -3.46 -4.53 10.66
C MET A 108 -4.03 -4.50 9.25
N TRP A 109 -3.57 -5.42 8.41
CA TRP A 109 -4.05 -5.56 7.04
C TRP A 109 -4.70 -6.91 6.82
N GLY A 110 -5.72 -6.93 5.94
CA GLY A 110 -6.50 -8.12 5.65
C GLY A 110 -7.47 -8.48 6.79
N ASN A 111 -8.63 -7.79 6.84
CA ASN A 111 -9.63 -7.98 7.88
C ASN A 111 -10.37 -9.33 7.75
N PRO A 112 -10.17 -10.32 8.66
CA PRO A 112 -10.84 -11.61 8.57
C PRO A 112 -12.37 -11.53 8.70
N ALA A 113 -12.90 -10.50 9.39
CA ALA A 113 -14.34 -10.30 9.52
C ALA A 113 -15.01 -9.92 8.17
N LYS A 114 -14.23 -9.44 7.20
CA LYS A 114 -14.66 -9.21 5.82
C LYS A 114 -14.34 -10.38 4.88
N GLY A 115 -13.82 -11.49 5.43
CA GLY A 115 -13.38 -12.65 4.66
C GLY A 115 -12.04 -12.45 3.95
N TYR A 116 -11.25 -11.44 4.32
CA TYR A 116 -9.91 -11.21 3.78
C TYR A 116 -8.86 -12.01 4.53
N THR A 117 -7.85 -12.48 3.82
CA THR A 117 -6.68 -13.11 4.42
C THR A 117 -5.82 -12.05 5.10
N ARG A 118 -5.30 -12.31 6.30
CA ARG A 118 -4.34 -11.41 6.95
C ARG A 118 -3.05 -11.29 6.11
N HIS A 119 -2.53 -10.08 6.04
CA HIS A 119 -1.29 -9.80 5.34
C HIS A 119 -0.11 -10.42 6.08
N PRO A 120 0.71 -11.25 5.42
CA PRO A 120 1.93 -11.78 6.03
C PRO A 120 3.03 -10.72 6.05
N ALA A 121 4.02 -10.91 6.92
CA ALA A 121 5.24 -10.13 6.88
C ALA A 121 6.46 -11.05 6.99
N ALA A 122 7.52 -10.73 6.23
CA ALA A 122 8.72 -11.54 6.19
C ALA A 122 9.97 -10.65 6.04
N PRO A 123 11.09 -10.98 6.72
CA PRO A 123 12.34 -10.26 6.57
C PRO A 123 12.97 -10.51 5.19
N PRO A 124 13.96 -9.69 4.80
CA PRO A 124 14.75 -9.95 3.61
C PRO A 124 15.44 -11.32 3.67
N ASP A 125 15.55 -11.95 2.50
CA ASP A 125 16.35 -13.17 2.34
C ASP A 125 17.30 -13.03 1.14
N PRO A 126 18.53 -12.59 1.37
CA PRO A 126 19.51 -12.39 0.30
C PRO A 126 19.83 -13.65 -0.51
N SER A 127 19.69 -14.85 0.10
CA SER A 127 19.96 -16.11 -0.58
C SER A 127 18.96 -16.41 -1.70
N ARG A 128 17.73 -15.89 -1.56
CA ARG A 128 16.64 -15.99 -2.54
C ARG A 128 16.41 -14.70 -3.32
N LYS A 129 17.26 -13.67 -3.13
CA LYS A 129 17.07 -12.31 -3.69
C LYS A 129 15.71 -11.73 -3.33
N PHE A 130 15.22 -12.03 -2.13
CA PHE A 130 13.96 -11.55 -1.61
C PHE A 130 14.21 -10.32 -0.71
N GLU A 131 13.65 -9.19 -1.09
CA GLU A 131 13.87 -7.91 -0.38
C GLU A 131 13.07 -7.79 0.91
N GLY A 132 12.13 -8.71 1.15
CA GLY A 132 11.23 -8.72 2.29
C GLY A 132 9.80 -8.37 1.90
N HIS A 133 8.89 -8.51 2.88
CA HIS A 133 7.46 -8.30 2.68
C HIS A 133 6.84 -7.68 3.93
N TRP A 134 6.62 -6.38 3.93
CA TRP A 134 5.93 -5.62 4.99
C TRP A 134 5.49 -4.27 4.44
N PHE A 135 4.67 -3.51 5.20
CA PHE A 135 4.38 -2.12 4.86
C PHE A 135 5.54 -1.25 5.34
N ASN A 136 6.29 -0.65 4.42
CA ASN A 136 7.48 0.14 4.73
C ASN A 136 7.19 1.62 4.99
N TRP A 137 5.99 2.11 4.58
CA TRP A 137 5.45 3.38 5.03
C TRP A 137 3.92 3.37 5.06
N ILE A 138 3.38 4.21 5.94
CA ILE A 138 1.94 4.43 6.11
C ILE A 138 1.71 5.92 6.27
N ARG A 139 0.90 6.51 5.39
CA ARG A 139 0.46 7.91 5.44
C ARG A 139 -0.96 8.00 5.94
N ILE A 140 -1.18 8.87 6.92
CA ILE A 140 -2.50 9.11 7.51
C ILE A 140 -2.81 10.59 7.47
N ARG A 141 -4.02 10.92 7.02
CA ARG A 141 -4.60 12.26 7.11
C ARG A 141 -6.09 12.17 7.42
N LYS A 142 -6.65 13.27 7.99
CA LYS A 142 -8.10 13.40 8.12
C LYS A 142 -8.75 13.41 6.73
N ALA A 143 -9.85 12.68 6.55
CA ALA A 143 -10.53 12.53 5.26
C ALA A 143 -11.46 13.71 4.96
N VAL A 144 -10.90 14.92 4.88
CA VAL A 144 -11.62 16.14 4.56
C VAL A 144 -10.92 16.91 3.43
N ALA A 145 -11.65 17.79 2.75
CA ALA A 145 -11.13 18.62 1.68
C ALA A 145 -10.11 19.65 2.21
N GLY A 146 -9.25 20.12 1.30
CA GLY A 146 -8.26 21.16 1.58
C GLY A 146 -6.88 20.64 2.00
N GLU A 147 -5.98 21.59 2.26
CA GLU A 147 -4.64 21.32 2.75
C GLU A 147 -4.70 21.00 4.24
N ILE A 148 -4.49 19.74 4.58
CA ILE A 148 -4.48 19.22 5.94
C ILE A 148 -3.21 18.42 6.14
N GLN A 149 -2.71 18.41 7.37
CA GLN A 149 -1.52 17.65 7.72
C GLN A 149 -1.70 16.16 7.39
N GLU A 150 -0.79 15.64 6.60
CA GLU A 150 -0.59 14.21 6.40
C GLU A 150 0.68 13.78 7.14
N ILE A 151 0.61 12.71 7.89
CA ILE A 151 1.77 12.17 8.62
C ILE A 151 2.15 10.84 8.00
N GLU A 152 3.44 10.69 7.73
CA GLU A 152 4.05 9.43 7.31
C GLU A 152 4.73 8.74 8.48
N SER A 153 4.38 7.48 8.70
CA SER A 153 5.10 6.56 9.57
C SER A 153 5.93 5.61 8.74
N THR A 154 7.22 5.54 9.04
CA THR A 154 8.19 4.71 8.30
C THR A 154 8.56 3.46 9.08
N TYR A 155 8.83 2.38 8.35
CA TYR A 155 9.20 1.06 8.87
C TYR A 155 10.26 0.47 7.93
N THR A 156 11.52 0.85 8.12
CA THR A 156 12.60 0.52 7.18
C THR A 156 13.06 -0.93 7.26
N ASN A 157 12.69 -1.64 8.34
CA ASN A 157 12.95 -3.07 8.50
C ASN A 157 11.77 -3.77 9.18
N TRP A 158 11.70 -5.08 9.01
CA TRP A 158 10.83 -5.99 9.77
C TRP A 158 11.67 -7.22 10.19
N PRO A 159 11.53 -7.78 11.40
CA PRO A 159 10.51 -7.50 12.42
C PRO A 159 10.88 -6.40 13.42
N LYS A 160 12.01 -5.75 13.29
CA LYS A 160 12.47 -4.71 14.20
C LYS A 160 12.57 -3.37 13.47
N THR A 161 12.02 -2.32 14.07
CA THR A 161 12.19 -0.95 13.58
C THR A 161 13.60 -0.44 13.83
N ASN A 162 14.06 0.46 12.96
CA ASN A 162 15.28 1.22 13.18
C ASN A 162 15.02 2.41 14.11
N PRO A 163 16.05 2.96 14.77
CA PRO A 163 15.90 4.16 15.59
C PRO A 163 15.39 5.40 14.82
N SER A 164 15.57 5.44 13.50
CA SER A 164 15.10 6.51 12.62
C SER A 164 13.64 6.34 12.14
N ASP A 165 13.05 5.17 12.37
CA ASP A 165 11.66 4.93 12.01
C ASP A 165 10.71 5.77 12.86
N THR A 166 9.66 6.30 12.24
CA THR A 166 8.61 7.08 12.92
C THR A 166 7.42 6.23 13.34
N GLY A 167 7.30 5.02 12.76
CA GLY A 167 6.39 3.98 13.20
C GLY A 167 7.06 2.96 14.11
N SER A 168 6.27 2.09 14.72
CA SER A 168 6.76 0.96 15.49
C SER A 168 5.84 -0.25 15.36
N TYR A 169 6.30 -1.42 15.80
CA TYR A 169 5.53 -2.65 15.77
C TYR A 169 5.07 -3.06 17.17
N ALA A 170 3.93 -3.75 17.19
CA ALA A 170 3.49 -4.57 18.30
C ALA A 170 2.98 -5.92 17.75
N VAL A 171 2.53 -6.81 18.63
CA VAL A 171 2.04 -8.12 18.23
C VAL A 171 0.59 -8.29 18.68
N PHE A 172 -0.31 -8.54 17.72
CA PHE A 172 -1.70 -8.85 18.03
C PHE A 172 -1.79 -10.15 18.82
N GLY A 173 -2.38 -10.07 20.01
CA GLY A 173 -2.45 -11.22 20.93
C GLY A 173 -1.17 -11.50 21.70
N GLY A 174 -0.12 -10.70 21.52
CA GLY A 174 1.19 -10.89 22.16
C GLY A 174 2.04 -11.97 21.51
N GLY A 175 3.20 -12.26 22.09
CA GLY A 175 4.09 -13.33 21.63
C GLY A 175 5.13 -12.89 20.60
N ASN A 176 5.52 -13.82 19.71
CA ASN A 176 6.56 -13.58 18.72
C ASN A 176 5.96 -12.99 17.44
N ILE A 177 6.48 -11.84 17.02
CA ILE A 177 6.03 -11.14 15.81
C ILE A 177 6.26 -11.94 14.52
N THR A 178 7.26 -12.84 14.50
CA THR A 178 7.54 -13.70 13.33
C THR A 178 6.68 -14.97 13.28
N ALA A 179 5.88 -15.23 14.33
CA ALA A 179 4.97 -16.35 14.30
C ALA A 179 3.86 -16.15 13.26
N ASP A 180 3.26 -17.26 12.79
CA ASP A 180 2.17 -17.25 11.80
C ASP A 180 2.49 -16.38 10.56
N GLU A 181 3.71 -16.52 10.04
CA GLU A 181 4.19 -15.77 8.87
C GLU A 181 4.10 -14.24 9.05
N GLY A 182 4.23 -13.74 10.27
CA GLY A 182 4.13 -12.31 10.57
C GLY A 182 2.71 -11.73 10.48
N LYS A 183 1.67 -12.55 10.32
CA LYS A 183 0.27 -12.13 10.18
C LYS A 183 -0.32 -11.44 11.41
N ASN A 184 0.38 -11.52 12.55
CA ASN A 184 0.00 -10.86 13.79
C ASN A 184 0.73 -9.51 14.01
N THR A 185 1.43 -8.99 12.99
CA THR A 185 2.09 -7.70 13.06
C THR A 185 1.07 -6.57 13.20
N LEU A 186 1.18 -5.80 14.29
CA LEU A 186 0.52 -4.52 14.48
C LEU A 186 1.46 -3.40 14.06
N TYR A 187 1.01 -2.53 13.18
CA TYR A 187 1.70 -1.32 12.79
C TYR A 187 1.17 -0.16 13.63
N LEU A 188 2.00 0.41 14.49
CA LEU A 188 1.67 1.59 15.27
C LEU A 188 2.06 2.82 14.44
N ALA A 189 1.06 3.46 13.82
CA ALA A 189 1.23 4.60 12.93
C ALA A 189 0.80 5.89 13.62
N ALA A 190 1.58 6.97 13.45
CA ALA A 190 1.30 8.27 14.03
C ALA A 190 0.06 8.91 13.39
N LEU A 191 -0.74 9.56 14.23
CA LEU A 191 -1.91 10.33 13.81
C LEU A 191 -1.59 11.83 13.71
N PRO A 192 -2.14 12.55 12.73
CA PRO A 192 -2.17 14.01 12.75
C PRO A 192 -2.79 14.55 14.04
N LYS A 193 -2.31 15.71 14.51
CA LYS A 193 -2.74 16.31 15.80
C LYS A 193 -4.22 16.71 15.82
N ASP A 194 -4.81 16.96 14.66
CA ASP A 194 -6.20 17.35 14.47
C ASP A 194 -7.16 16.17 14.32
N VAL A 195 -6.63 14.94 14.38
CA VAL A 195 -7.42 13.71 14.30
C VAL A 195 -7.79 13.21 15.68
N VAL A 196 -9.08 12.94 15.88
CA VAL A 196 -9.64 12.44 17.14
C VAL A 196 -10.46 11.15 16.91
N PRO A 197 -10.74 10.36 17.96
CA PRO A 197 -11.62 9.19 17.86
C PRO A 197 -12.99 9.56 17.25
N GLY A 198 -13.45 8.77 16.29
CA GLY A 198 -14.65 9.02 15.51
C GLY A 198 -14.41 9.73 14.18
N ASP A 199 -13.25 10.33 13.97
CA ASP A 199 -12.91 10.91 12.68
C ASP A 199 -12.68 9.83 11.62
N MET A 200 -13.08 10.15 10.39
CA MET A 200 -12.68 9.38 9.23
C MET A 200 -11.29 9.82 8.78
N VAL A 201 -10.40 8.85 8.58
CA VAL A 201 -9.05 9.09 8.06
C VAL A 201 -8.85 8.35 6.75
N ARG A 202 -8.05 8.95 5.86
CA ARG A 202 -7.48 8.27 4.71
C ARG A 202 -6.19 7.60 5.14
N ILE A 203 -6.05 6.31 4.83
CA ILE A 203 -4.82 5.57 4.99
C ILE A 203 -4.30 5.24 3.60
N TRP A 204 -3.06 5.65 3.34
CA TRP A 204 -2.32 5.33 2.14
C TRP A 204 -1.02 4.66 2.57
N ALA A 205 -0.81 3.43 2.12
CA ALA A 205 0.30 2.60 2.58
C ALA A 205 0.98 1.90 1.42
N HIS A 206 2.26 1.61 1.57
CA HIS A 206 3.06 0.89 0.59
C HIS A 206 3.55 -0.43 1.18
N CYS A 207 3.13 -1.53 0.57
CA CYS A 207 3.73 -2.85 0.78
C CYS A 207 5.00 -2.94 -0.08
N LEU A 208 6.12 -3.26 0.53
CA LEU A 208 7.42 -3.31 -0.14
C LEU A 208 7.42 -4.20 -1.40
N LEU A 209 6.68 -5.31 -1.36
CA LEU A 209 6.60 -6.27 -2.46
C LEU A 209 5.46 -5.99 -3.44
N HIS A 210 4.33 -5.42 -2.98
CA HIS A 210 3.10 -5.37 -3.76
C HIS A 210 2.58 -3.96 -4.06
N GLY A 211 3.34 -2.90 -3.74
CA GLY A 211 3.01 -1.53 -4.10
C GLY A 211 2.03 -0.83 -3.16
N GLU A 212 1.25 0.10 -3.69
CA GLU A 212 0.48 1.07 -2.92
C GLU A 212 -1.01 0.75 -2.82
N TYR A 213 -1.56 0.95 -1.62
CA TYR A 213 -2.98 0.70 -1.32
C TYR A 213 -3.57 1.84 -0.50
N VAL A 214 -4.84 2.14 -0.77
CA VAL A 214 -5.59 3.23 -0.12
C VAL A 214 -6.91 2.71 0.42
N ASP A 215 -7.27 3.15 1.62
CA ASP A 215 -8.62 2.98 2.15
C ASP A 215 -8.98 4.13 3.10
N PHE A 216 -10.27 4.27 3.40
CA PHE A 216 -10.83 5.19 4.38
C PHE A 216 -11.43 4.39 5.54
N ILE A 217 -10.97 4.69 6.75
CA ILE A 217 -11.48 4.05 7.96
C ILE A 217 -11.89 5.12 9.00
N THR A 218 -12.84 4.76 9.86
CA THR A 218 -13.20 5.57 11.05
C THR A 218 -12.41 5.07 12.25
N LEU A 219 -11.80 6.00 13.00
CA LEU A 219 -11.01 5.71 14.21
C LEU A 219 -11.86 5.40 15.42
#